data_48beb1e773af9c969fbbfb47270b5dd3
#
_entry.id   48beb1e773af9c969fbbfb47270b5dd3
#
_cell.length_a   1.000
_cell.length_b   1.000
_cell.length_c   1.000
_cell.angle_alpha   90.00
_cell.angle_beta   90.00
_cell.angle_gamma   90.00
#
_symmetry.space_group_name_H-M   'P 1'
#
loop_
_entity.id
_entity.type
_entity.pdbx_description
1 polymer ?
#
loop_
_entity_poly.entity_id
_entity_poly.type
_entity_poly.pdbx_seq_one_letter_code
_entity_poly.pdbx_strand_id
1 'polypeptide(L)'
;ITFDPNLRLPLWNSPEAAKVQIFWGLSHADVVKISDEEVEFLWGIRDEKKAAEKLIIEYGVKLAMITMGPKGAYLANASAAGVAKCPSVKPVDTTGAGDIFGGSAVSRLLKTGKAPETLNAEELVEIGSFACTAASLSTQRPGGIPSIPAEEEVLGAI
;
A
#
# COMPACT_ATOMS: atom_id res chain seq x y z
N ILE A 1 0.59 -1.79 -14.52
CA ILE A 1 -0.44 -2.59 -13.78
C ILE A 1 -0.26 -2.37 -12.30
N THR A 2 -1.35 -1.99 -11.59
CA THR A 2 -1.36 -1.93 -10.12
C THR A 2 -2.05 -3.16 -9.56
N PHE A 3 -1.47 -3.77 -8.53
CA PHE A 3 -1.99 -4.96 -7.88
C PHE A 3 -2.02 -4.81 -6.36
N ASP A 4 -3.17 -5.16 -5.76
CA ASP A 4 -3.39 -5.31 -4.32
C ASP A 4 -3.95 -6.72 -4.10
N PRO A 5 -3.21 -7.65 -3.47
CA PRO A 5 -3.69 -9.01 -3.19
C PRO A 5 -4.98 -9.04 -2.40
N ASN A 6 -5.11 -8.14 -1.45
CA ASN A 6 -6.30 -7.95 -0.60
C ASN A 6 -6.86 -9.29 -0.09
N LEU A 7 -5.99 -10.09 0.49
CA LEU A 7 -6.23 -11.49 0.84
C LEU A 7 -7.43 -11.65 1.78
N ARG A 8 -8.33 -12.53 1.39
CA ARG A 8 -9.48 -12.98 2.18
C ARG A 8 -9.52 -14.50 2.17
N LEU A 9 -8.77 -15.15 3.07
CA LEU A 9 -8.64 -16.61 3.11
C LEU A 9 -9.98 -17.37 3.03
N PRO A 10 -11.08 -16.93 3.68
CA PRO A 10 -12.35 -17.64 3.57
C PRO A 10 -12.96 -17.72 2.16
N LEU A 11 -12.47 -16.90 1.22
CA LEU A 11 -12.93 -16.91 -0.17
C LEU A 11 -12.13 -17.88 -1.06
N TRP A 12 -11.08 -18.50 -0.53
CA TRP A 12 -10.20 -19.39 -1.26
C TRP A 12 -10.44 -20.85 -0.86
N ASN A 13 -10.26 -21.76 -1.82
CA ASN A 13 -10.36 -23.20 -1.58
C ASN A 13 -9.27 -23.72 -0.63
N SER A 14 -8.10 -23.09 -0.65
CA SER A 14 -7.00 -23.35 0.30
C SER A 14 -6.03 -22.15 0.35
N PRO A 15 -5.19 -22.06 1.39
CA PRO A 15 -4.11 -21.08 1.46
C PRO A 15 -3.14 -21.20 0.28
N GLU A 16 -2.85 -22.42 -0.18
CA GLU A 16 -1.95 -22.71 -1.30
C GLU A 16 -2.54 -22.18 -2.61
N ALA A 17 -3.84 -22.37 -2.83
CA ALA A 17 -4.55 -21.82 -3.99
C ALA A 17 -4.47 -20.29 -4.04
N ALA A 18 -4.65 -19.64 -2.88
CA ALA A 18 -4.48 -18.19 -2.75
C ALA A 18 -3.07 -17.75 -3.13
N LYS A 19 -2.04 -18.42 -2.58
CA LYS A 19 -0.63 -18.11 -2.87
C LYS A 19 -0.31 -18.20 -4.35
N VAL A 20 -0.76 -19.26 -5.03
CA VAL A 20 -0.51 -19.45 -6.46
C VAL A 20 -1.04 -18.25 -7.27
N GLN A 21 -2.27 -17.81 -7.00
CA GLN A 21 -2.88 -16.70 -7.73
C GLN A 21 -2.25 -15.35 -7.37
N ILE A 22 -1.89 -15.14 -6.10
CA ILE A 22 -1.18 -13.94 -5.68
C ILE A 22 0.19 -13.86 -6.35
N PHE A 23 0.97 -14.94 -6.37
CA PHE A 23 2.27 -14.96 -7.04
C PHE A 23 2.16 -14.71 -8.54
N TRP A 24 1.11 -15.23 -9.17
CA TRP A 24 0.82 -14.92 -10.57
C TRP A 24 0.53 -13.40 -10.75
N GLY A 25 -0.29 -12.81 -9.89
CA GLY A 25 -0.57 -11.37 -9.91
C GLY A 25 0.68 -10.52 -9.70
N LEU A 26 1.53 -10.87 -8.72
CA LEU A 26 2.79 -10.18 -8.44
C LEU A 26 3.73 -10.19 -9.65
N SER A 27 3.81 -11.30 -10.39
CA SER A 27 4.69 -11.41 -11.56
C SER A 27 4.24 -10.60 -12.79
N HIS A 28 3.06 -9.98 -12.72
CA HIS A 28 2.50 -9.16 -13.80
C HIS A 28 2.29 -7.68 -13.40
N ALA A 29 2.63 -7.32 -12.16
CA ALA A 29 2.39 -6.00 -11.62
C ALA A 29 3.60 -5.08 -11.72
N ASP A 30 3.34 -3.81 -12.08
CA ASP A 30 4.35 -2.74 -12.01
C ASP A 30 4.37 -2.07 -10.63
N VAL A 31 3.19 -1.92 -10.02
CA VAL A 31 3.00 -1.28 -8.71
C VAL A 31 2.25 -2.24 -7.81
N VAL A 32 2.80 -2.53 -6.64
CA VAL A 32 2.19 -3.45 -5.66
C VAL A 32 1.97 -2.72 -4.34
N LYS A 33 0.72 -2.76 -3.85
CA LYS A 33 0.42 -2.47 -2.45
C LYS A 33 0.10 -3.79 -1.76
N ILE A 34 0.76 -4.05 -0.66
CA ILE A 34 0.58 -5.29 0.13
C ILE A 34 0.74 -4.97 1.62
N SER A 35 -0.01 -5.64 2.48
CA SER A 35 0.13 -5.47 3.93
C SER A 35 1.25 -6.33 4.51
N ASP A 36 1.76 -5.94 5.69
CA ASP A 36 2.73 -6.72 6.46
C ASP A 36 2.20 -8.13 6.83
N GLU A 37 0.90 -8.25 7.10
CA GLU A 37 0.24 -9.54 7.35
C GLU A 37 0.23 -10.44 6.10
N GLU A 38 -0.02 -9.87 4.92
CA GLU A 38 0.01 -10.60 3.65
C GLU A 38 1.45 -11.02 3.29
N VAL A 39 2.43 -10.16 3.55
CA VAL A 39 3.86 -10.47 3.40
C VAL A 39 4.25 -11.65 4.28
N GLU A 40 3.85 -11.63 5.56
CA GLU A 40 4.09 -12.74 6.48
C GLU A 40 3.40 -14.03 6.02
N PHE A 41 2.16 -13.95 5.54
CA PHE A 41 1.43 -15.10 4.98
C PHE A 41 2.12 -15.71 3.76
N LEU A 42 2.61 -14.88 2.84
CA LEU A 42 3.21 -15.36 1.59
C LEU A 42 4.60 -15.96 1.81
N TRP A 43 5.44 -15.30 2.60
CA TRP A 43 6.87 -15.60 2.70
C TRP A 43 7.41 -15.79 4.11
N GLY A 44 6.62 -15.56 5.16
CA GLY A 44 7.10 -15.57 6.55
C GLY A 44 8.04 -14.39 6.86
N ILE A 45 8.05 -13.35 6.06
CA ILE A 45 8.88 -12.16 6.23
C ILE A 45 8.12 -11.14 7.10
N ARG A 46 8.80 -10.58 8.10
CA ARG A 46 8.27 -9.53 9.01
C ARG A 46 8.99 -8.19 8.87
N ASP A 47 9.92 -8.11 7.94
CA ASP A 47 10.74 -6.92 7.67
C ASP A 47 10.26 -6.31 6.35
N GLU A 48 9.74 -5.08 6.42
CA GLU A 48 9.16 -4.38 5.27
C GLU A 48 10.19 -4.08 4.18
N LYS A 49 11.46 -3.89 4.55
CA LYS A 49 12.55 -3.64 3.59
C LYS A 49 12.84 -4.90 2.78
N LYS A 50 12.97 -6.04 3.47
CA LYS A 50 13.19 -7.34 2.81
C LYS A 50 12.01 -7.74 1.94
N ALA A 51 10.78 -7.40 2.37
CA ALA A 51 9.58 -7.64 1.57
C ALA A 51 9.59 -6.80 0.28
N ALA A 52 9.94 -5.52 0.38
CA ALA A 52 10.04 -4.64 -0.78
C ALA A 52 11.18 -5.07 -1.73
N GLU A 53 12.36 -5.41 -1.19
CA GLU A 53 13.48 -5.96 -1.98
C GLU A 53 13.05 -7.21 -2.76
N LYS A 54 12.33 -8.13 -2.10
CA LYS A 54 11.84 -9.35 -2.74
C LYS A 54 10.89 -9.03 -3.89
N LEU A 55 9.94 -8.11 -3.70
CA LEU A 55 9.02 -7.67 -4.75
C LEU A 55 9.77 -7.07 -5.95
N ILE A 56 10.75 -6.22 -5.68
CA ILE A 56 11.51 -5.53 -6.73
C ILE A 56 12.42 -6.50 -7.47
N ILE A 57 13.19 -7.33 -6.76
CA ILE A 57 14.24 -8.17 -7.35
C ILE A 57 13.64 -9.44 -7.98
N GLU A 58 12.73 -10.14 -7.29
CA GLU A 58 12.24 -11.43 -7.77
C GLU A 58 11.02 -11.30 -8.69
N TYR A 59 10.18 -10.27 -8.51
CA TYR A 59 8.95 -10.08 -9.30
C TYR A 59 9.03 -8.91 -10.30
N GLY A 60 10.10 -8.12 -10.28
CA GLY A 60 10.27 -6.98 -11.20
C GLY A 60 9.34 -5.80 -10.93
N VAL A 61 8.80 -5.71 -9.71
CA VAL A 61 7.91 -4.62 -9.29
C VAL A 61 8.68 -3.30 -9.32
N LYS A 62 8.11 -2.27 -9.94
CA LYS A 62 8.73 -0.94 -10.07
C LYS A 62 8.50 -0.06 -8.84
N LEU A 63 7.38 -0.25 -8.14
CA LEU A 63 7.05 0.41 -6.88
C LEU A 63 6.37 -0.58 -5.94
N ALA A 64 7.03 -0.88 -4.82
CA ALA A 64 6.47 -1.67 -3.73
C ALA A 64 5.99 -0.74 -2.61
N MET A 65 4.78 -0.98 -2.11
CA MET A 65 4.16 -0.25 -1.00
C MET A 65 3.72 -1.26 0.07
N ILE A 66 4.48 -1.35 1.16
CA ILE A 66 4.18 -2.25 2.28
C ILE A 66 3.43 -1.46 3.34
N THR A 67 2.16 -1.75 3.54
CA THR A 67 1.34 -1.10 4.57
C THR A 67 1.46 -1.83 5.91
N MET A 68 1.59 -1.10 7.01
CA MET A 68 1.84 -1.60 8.37
C MET A 68 0.77 -1.09 9.36
N GLY A 69 -0.46 -0.96 8.90
CA GLY A 69 -1.58 -0.41 9.67
C GLY A 69 -1.25 0.98 10.24
N PRO A 70 -1.49 1.22 11.54
CA PRO A 70 -1.27 2.54 12.15
C PRO A 70 0.21 2.96 12.21
N LYS A 71 1.15 2.06 11.94
CA LYS A 71 2.58 2.39 11.88
C LYS A 71 2.96 3.15 10.60
N GLY A 72 2.10 3.10 9.58
CA GLY A 72 2.32 3.77 8.30
C GLY A 72 2.59 2.82 7.15
N ALA A 73 3.45 3.25 6.22
CA ALA A 73 3.81 2.44 5.07
C ALA A 73 5.29 2.64 4.69
N TYR A 74 5.90 1.58 4.18
CA TYR A 74 7.22 1.59 3.56
C TYR A 74 7.04 1.54 2.04
N LEU A 75 7.58 2.54 1.33
CA LEU A 75 7.54 2.61 -0.12
C LEU A 75 8.97 2.48 -0.66
N ALA A 76 9.14 1.68 -1.70
CA ALA A 76 10.45 1.48 -2.32
C ALA A 76 10.35 1.21 -3.82
N ASN A 77 11.33 1.69 -4.56
CA ASN A 77 11.68 1.28 -5.91
C ASN A 77 13.14 0.81 -5.95
N ALA A 78 13.69 0.51 -7.12
CA ALA A 78 15.06 0.01 -7.24
C ALA A 78 16.14 1.01 -6.79
N SER A 79 15.83 2.30 -6.70
CA SER A 79 16.79 3.38 -6.47
C SER A 79 16.61 4.10 -5.15
N ALA A 80 15.41 4.07 -4.58
CA ALA A 80 15.05 4.87 -3.43
C ALA A 80 14.02 4.16 -2.54
N ALA A 81 13.97 4.56 -1.28
CA ALA A 81 12.96 4.09 -0.35
C ALA A 81 12.63 5.17 0.69
N GLY A 82 11.43 5.09 1.26
CA GLY A 82 11.00 6.00 2.30
C GLY A 82 9.91 5.39 3.19
N VAL A 83 9.83 5.90 4.42
CA VAL A 83 8.78 5.53 5.38
C VAL A 83 7.82 6.70 5.52
N ALA A 84 6.55 6.46 5.25
CA ALA A 84 5.46 7.39 5.55
C ALA A 84 4.77 6.98 6.83
N LYS A 85 4.50 7.95 7.71
CA LYS A 85 3.82 7.72 8.99
C LYS A 85 2.33 8.03 8.85
N CYS A 86 1.50 7.26 9.56
CA CYS A 86 0.09 7.59 9.70
C CYS A 86 -0.10 8.66 10.79
N PRO A 87 -0.99 9.64 10.60
CA PRO A 87 -1.43 10.49 11.70
C PRO A 87 -2.14 9.65 12.76
N SER A 88 -1.97 10.04 14.03
CA SER A 88 -2.62 9.36 15.15
C SER A 88 -4.10 9.77 15.19
N VAL A 89 -4.99 8.83 14.90
CA VAL A 89 -6.44 9.04 14.92
C VAL A 89 -7.11 7.97 15.80
N LYS A 90 -8.32 8.26 16.28
CA LYS A 90 -9.15 7.25 16.96
C LYS A 90 -10.07 6.61 15.90
N PRO A 91 -9.84 5.36 15.50
CA PRO A 91 -10.64 4.72 14.47
C PRO A 91 -12.05 4.40 14.99
N VAL A 92 -13.03 4.52 14.10
CA VAL A 92 -14.42 4.10 14.28
C VAL A 92 -14.68 2.86 13.43
N ASP A 93 -14.23 2.87 12.19
CA ASP A 93 -14.39 1.77 11.23
C ASP A 93 -13.17 1.73 10.30
N THR A 94 -12.50 0.59 10.23
CA THR A 94 -11.31 0.40 9.39
C THR A 94 -11.61 -0.18 8.01
N THR A 95 -12.89 -0.37 7.70
CA THR A 95 -13.33 -0.92 6.40
C THR A 95 -12.85 -0.05 5.25
N GLY A 96 -12.14 -0.66 4.30
CA GLY A 96 -11.65 0.01 3.10
C GLY A 96 -10.41 0.88 3.29
N ALA A 97 -9.83 0.98 4.51
CA ALA A 97 -8.63 1.80 4.74
C ALA A 97 -7.47 1.41 3.81
N GLY A 98 -7.26 0.11 3.57
CA GLY A 98 -6.26 -0.39 2.62
C GLY A 98 -6.54 0.02 1.18
N ASP A 99 -7.79 -0.05 0.75
CA ASP A 99 -8.22 0.35 -0.60
C ASP A 99 -8.06 1.86 -0.80
N ILE A 100 -8.40 2.65 0.24
CA ILE A 100 -8.25 4.11 0.23
C ILE A 100 -6.77 4.50 0.20
N PHE A 101 -5.90 3.81 0.96
CA PHE A 101 -4.46 3.98 0.84
C PHE A 101 -3.99 3.73 -0.60
N GLY A 102 -4.31 2.56 -1.15
CA GLY A 102 -3.89 2.16 -2.50
C GLY A 102 -4.37 3.14 -3.58
N GLY A 103 -5.65 3.49 -3.58
CA GLY A 103 -6.24 4.45 -4.51
C GLY A 103 -5.62 5.85 -4.39
N SER A 104 -5.39 6.33 -3.17
CA SER A 104 -4.76 7.63 -2.90
C SER A 104 -3.30 7.66 -3.36
N ALA A 105 -2.53 6.60 -3.08
CA ALA A 105 -1.14 6.48 -3.52
C ALA A 105 -1.03 6.49 -5.05
N VAL A 106 -1.88 5.71 -5.74
CA VAL A 106 -1.92 5.68 -7.21
C VAL A 106 -2.32 7.03 -7.78
N SER A 107 -3.31 7.71 -7.19
CA SER A 107 -3.72 9.06 -7.61
C SER A 107 -2.56 10.06 -7.50
N ARG A 108 -1.81 10.05 -6.39
CA ARG A 108 -0.64 10.91 -6.21
C ARG A 108 0.48 10.55 -7.18
N LEU A 109 0.78 9.27 -7.36
CA LEU A 109 1.75 8.80 -8.35
C LEU A 109 1.43 9.35 -9.75
N LEU A 110 0.19 9.23 -10.21
CA LEU A 110 -0.23 9.73 -11.52
C LEU A 110 -0.06 11.26 -11.65
N LYS A 111 -0.30 12.01 -10.57
CA LYS A 111 -0.10 13.47 -10.54
C LYS A 111 1.36 13.88 -10.68
N THR A 112 2.32 13.02 -10.33
CA THR A 112 3.74 13.33 -10.55
C THR A 112 4.12 13.34 -12.03
N GLY A 113 3.38 12.64 -12.89
CA GLY A 113 3.71 12.42 -14.29
C GLY A 113 4.97 11.58 -14.51
N LYS A 114 5.54 10.99 -13.44
CA LYS A 114 6.78 10.22 -13.47
C LYS A 114 6.52 8.72 -13.53
N ALA A 115 7.49 7.98 -14.07
CA ALA A 115 7.50 6.53 -13.95
C ALA A 115 7.85 6.11 -12.51
N PRO A 116 7.20 5.07 -11.95
CA PRO A 116 7.37 4.67 -10.55
C PRO A 116 8.84 4.41 -10.14
N GLU A 117 9.62 3.83 -11.03
CA GLU A 117 11.03 3.52 -10.84
C GLU A 117 11.95 4.75 -10.81
N THR A 118 11.47 5.93 -11.19
CA THR A 118 12.24 7.17 -11.24
C THR A 118 12.00 8.10 -10.05
N LEU A 119 11.08 7.74 -9.16
CA LEU A 119 10.77 8.52 -7.96
C LEU A 119 11.96 8.50 -6.99
N ASN A 120 12.29 9.64 -6.41
CA ASN A 120 13.26 9.75 -5.33
C ASN A 120 12.62 9.49 -3.94
N ALA A 121 13.43 9.47 -2.89
CA ALA A 121 12.96 9.16 -1.53
C ALA A 121 11.95 10.17 -1.00
N GLU A 122 12.10 11.46 -1.30
CA GLU A 122 11.17 12.52 -0.86
C GLU A 122 9.81 12.35 -1.52
N GLU A 123 9.77 12.07 -2.82
CA GLU A 123 8.53 11.82 -3.56
C GLU A 123 7.81 10.55 -3.08
N LEU A 124 8.55 9.50 -2.76
CA LEU A 124 7.98 8.28 -2.16
C LEU A 124 7.33 8.57 -0.80
N VAL A 125 8.01 9.36 0.04
CA VAL A 125 7.46 9.77 1.34
C VAL A 125 6.24 10.66 1.17
N GLU A 126 6.24 11.60 0.22
CA GLU A 126 5.09 12.46 -0.05
C GLU A 126 3.86 11.65 -0.48
N ILE A 127 4.03 10.73 -1.46
CA ILE A 127 2.96 9.84 -1.90
C ILE A 127 2.42 9.01 -0.74
N GLY A 128 3.32 8.41 0.04
CA GLY A 128 2.96 7.58 1.19
C GLY A 128 2.26 8.37 2.30
N SER A 129 2.72 9.58 2.60
CA SER A 129 2.14 10.45 3.63
C SER A 129 0.71 10.87 3.26
N PHE A 130 0.48 11.25 2.01
CA PHE A 130 -0.85 11.54 1.52
C PHE A 130 -1.78 10.32 1.65
N ALA A 131 -1.33 9.15 1.21
CA ALA A 131 -2.10 7.91 1.26
C ALA A 131 -2.38 7.44 2.70
N CYS A 132 -1.39 7.52 3.59
CA CYS A 132 -1.53 7.23 5.02
C CYS A 132 -2.55 8.17 5.68
N THR A 133 -2.49 9.46 5.37
CA THR A 133 -3.42 10.47 5.92
C THR A 133 -4.83 10.21 5.43
N ALA A 134 -5.02 9.97 4.12
CA ALA A 134 -6.34 9.65 3.56
C ALA A 134 -6.94 8.39 4.21
N ALA A 135 -6.15 7.32 4.33
CA ALA A 135 -6.57 6.09 4.99
C ALA A 135 -6.91 6.32 6.47
N SER A 136 -6.10 7.09 7.20
CA SER A 136 -6.36 7.38 8.61
C SER A 136 -7.63 8.20 8.81
N LEU A 137 -7.85 9.24 8.04
CA LEU A 137 -9.08 10.06 8.10
C LEU A 137 -10.33 9.23 7.80
N SER A 138 -10.26 8.33 6.82
CA SER A 138 -11.39 7.46 6.49
C SER A 138 -11.81 6.58 7.65
N THR A 139 -10.86 6.12 8.47
CA THR A 139 -11.20 5.28 9.64
C THR A 139 -11.99 5.98 10.72
N GLN A 140 -12.08 7.30 10.71
CA GLN A 140 -12.88 8.08 11.67
C GLN A 140 -14.37 8.13 11.32
N ARG A 141 -14.77 7.57 10.19
CA ARG A 141 -16.14 7.56 9.66
C ARG A 141 -16.58 6.13 9.37
N PRO A 142 -17.88 5.80 9.52
CA PRO A 142 -18.36 4.47 9.17
C PRO A 142 -18.43 4.28 7.65
N GLY A 143 -18.15 3.04 7.22
CA GLY A 143 -18.25 2.59 5.83
C GLY A 143 -16.99 2.85 5.00
N GLY A 144 -16.84 2.12 3.90
CA GLY A 144 -15.70 2.22 2.98
C GLY A 144 -15.81 3.45 2.07
N ILE A 145 -16.58 3.36 0.97
CA ILE A 145 -16.72 4.45 -0.01
C ILE A 145 -17.21 5.78 0.61
N PRO A 146 -18.25 5.80 1.48
CA PRO A 146 -18.71 7.04 2.08
C PRO A 146 -17.69 7.72 3.01
N SER A 147 -16.68 6.99 3.49
CA SER A 147 -15.65 7.52 4.38
C SER A 147 -14.46 8.15 3.67
N ILE A 148 -14.37 8.06 2.33
CA ILE A 148 -13.26 8.62 1.54
C ILE A 148 -13.20 10.13 1.79
N PRO A 149 -12.06 10.66 2.31
CA PRO A 149 -11.91 12.09 2.52
C PRO A 149 -11.74 12.85 1.20
N ALA A 150 -12.15 14.11 1.16
CA ALA A 150 -11.82 15.00 0.07
C ALA A 150 -10.30 15.30 0.05
N GLU A 151 -9.76 15.64 -1.12
CA GLU A 151 -8.32 15.92 -1.26
C GLU A 151 -7.88 17.06 -0.34
N GLU A 152 -8.69 18.11 -0.23
CA GLU A 152 -8.42 19.26 0.62
C GLU A 152 -8.37 18.91 2.12
N GLU A 153 -9.20 17.96 2.57
CA GLU A 153 -9.14 17.44 3.94
C GLU A 153 -7.80 16.74 4.20
N VAL A 154 -7.34 15.93 3.23
CA VAL A 154 -6.07 15.20 3.36
C VAL A 154 -4.90 16.19 3.38
N LEU A 155 -4.88 17.15 2.46
CA LEU A 155 -3.82 18.17 2.38
C LEU A 155 -3.77 19.08 3.62
N GLY A 156 -4.91 19.33 4.25
CA GLY A 156 -4.98 20.12 5.49
C GLY A 156 -4.56 19.34 6.75
N ALA A 157 -4.37 18.02 6.66
CA ALA A 157 -4.04 17.13 7.77
C ALA A 157 -2.62 16.55 7.71
N ILE A 158 -1.84 16.84 6.66
CA ILE A 158 -0.44 16.44 6.50
C ILE A 158 0.51 17.31 7.30
#